data_9d363deaa837f7acd13f96158204c5d2
#
_entry.id   9d363deaa837f7acd13f96158204c5d2
#
_cell.length_a   1.000
_cell.length_b   1.000
_cell.length_c   1.000
_cell.angle_alpha   90.00
_cell.angle_beta   90.00
_cell.angle_gamma   90.00
#
_symmetry.space_group_name_H-M   'P 1'
#
loop_
_entity.id
_entity.type
_entity.pdbx_description
1 polymer ?
#
loop_
_entity_poly.entity_id
_entity_poly.type
_entity_poly.pdbx_seq_one_letter_code
_entity_poly.pdbx_strand_id
1 'polypeptide(L)'
;AKKSEVKIGKYKLDINSRKIIFEDRYLNLTEKETDMIIFIKSNNKVSIKELQSSVWGYSSNLETHTVETHIYRLRKKMSEVFEDDNFIQNTEKGYKII
;
A
#
# COMPACT_ATOMS: atom_id res chain seq x y z
N ALA A 1 3.04 5.34 25.28
CA ALA A 1 1.93 5.42 24.34
C ALA A 1 2.27 4.70 23.05
N LYS A 2 1.33 3.97 22.51
CA LYS A 2 1.53 3.26 21.26
C LYS A 2 1.53 4.24 20.11
N LYS A 3 2.59 4.19 19.33
CA LYS A 3 2.63 4.95 18.10
C LYS A 3 1.87 4.18 17.04
N SER A 4 0.87 4.80 16.47
CA SER A 4 0.14 4.24 15.33
C SER A 4 0.77 4.65 14.01
N GLU A 5 1.95 5.24 14.05
CA GLU A 5 2.67 5.69 12.86
C GLU A 5 3.73 4.69 12.45
N VAL A 6 3.80 4.43 11.14
CA VAL A 6 4.82 3.57 10.55
C VAL A 6 5.59 4.40 9.53
N LYS A 7 6.91 4.32 9.58
CA LYS A 7 7.74 5.04 8.63
C LYS A 7 7.87 4.21 7.35
N ILE A 8 7.52 4.83 6.22
CA ILE A 8 7.59 4.20 4.91
C ILE A 8 8.46 5.08 4.00
N GLY A 9 9.77 4.79 3.98
CA GLY A 9 10.71 5.64 3.27
C GLY A 9 10.65 7.07 3.80
N LYS A 10 10.32 8.02 2.95
CA LYS A 10 10.17 9.42 3.34
C LYS A 10 8.78 9.75 3.88
N TYR A 11 7.86 8.80 3.85
CA TYR A 11 6.49 9.01 4.28
C TYR A 11 6.25 8.51 5.69
N LYS A 12 5.20 9.05 6.30
CA LYS A 12 4.65 8.51 7.55
C LYS A 12 3.27 7.98 7.27
N LEU A 13 3.01 6.76 7.69
CA LEU A 13 1.68 6.17 7.57
C LEU A 13 1.02 6.18 8.95
N ASP A 14 -0.07 6.92 9.08
CA ASP A 14 -0.87 6.90 10.30
C ASP A 14 -1.96 5.85 10.13
N ILE A 15 -1.81 4.74 10.84
CA ILE A 15 -2.70 3.58 10.72
C ILE A 15 -4.09 3.91 11.23
N ASN A 16 -4.20 4.68 12.30
CA ASN A 16 -5.49 5.00 12.91
C ASN A 16 -6.35 5.88 12.02
N SER A 17 -5.75 6.91 11.43
CA SER A 17 -6.49 7.80 10.55
C SER A 17 -6.43 7.38 9.09
N ARG A 18 -5.64 6.36 8.77
CA ARG A 18 -5.43 5.87 7.40
C ARG A 18 -4.99 6.98 6.46
N LYS A 19 -3.92 7.66 6.88
CA LYS A 19 -3.33 8.73 6.09
C LYS A 19 -1.85 8.46 5.86
N ILE A 20 -1.40 8.74 4.66
CA ILE A 20 0.03 8.75 4.37
C ILE A 20 0.44 10.20 4.22
N ILE A 21 1.52 10.58 4.90
CA ILE A 21 1.89 11.99 5.10
C ILE A 21 3.33 12.22 4.64
N PHE A 22 3.53 13.32 3.94
CA PHE A 22 4.86 13.79 3.58
C PHE A 22 4.87 15.30 3.67
N GLU A 23 5.65 15.84 4.61
CA GLU A 23 5.73 17.27 4.89
C GLU A 23 4.34 17.84 5.20
N ASP A 24 3.85 18.80 4.44
CA ASP A 24 2.55 19.43 4.65
C ASP A 24 1.43 18.80 3.81
N ARG A 25 1.72 17.71 3.12
CA ARG A 25 0.75 17.01 2.29
C ARG A 25 0.35 15.69 2.93
N TYR A 26 -0.88 15.30 2.70
CA TYR A 26 -1.33 13.98 3.13
C TYR A 26 -2.33 13.42 2.11
N LEU A 27 -2.49 12.11 2.17
CA LEU A 27 -3.39 11.38 1.31
C LEU A 27 -4.24 10.46 2.17
N ASN A 28 -5.56 10.55 2.04
CA ASN A 28 -6.47 9.63 2.72
C ASN A 28 -6.47 8.29 2.00
N LEU A 29 -6.38 7.22 2.77
CA LEU A 29 -6.33 5.86 2.24
C LEU A 29 -7.59 5.11 2.65
N THR A 30 -7.98 4.13 1.84
CA THR A 30 -9.01 3.18 2.23
C THR A 30 -8.38 2.15 3.16
N GLU A 31 -9.21 1.35 3.82
CA GLU A 31 -8.75 0.27 4.67
C GLU A 31 -7.87 -0.70 3.89
N LYS A 32 -8.31 -1.09 2.69
CA LYS A 32 -7.56 -2.04 1.87
C LYS A 32 -6.24 -1.45 1.37
N GLU A 33 -6.21 -0.17 1.04
CA GLU A 33 -4.97 0.48 0.65
C GLU A 33 -3.98 0.52 1.80
N THR A 34 -4.45 0.83 3.00
CA THR A 34 -3.61 0.83 4.19
C THR A 34 -3.03 -0.57 4.44
N ASP A 35 -3.89 -1.59 4.38
CA ASP A 35 -3.47 -2.97 4.60
C ASP A 35 -2.45 -3.42 3.56
N MET A 36 -2.64 -3.05 2.30
CA MET A 36 -1.70 -3.38 1.23
C MET A 36 -0.32 -2.76 1.49
N ILE A 37 -0.29 -1.50 1.86
CA ILE A 37 0.97 -0.80 2.13
C ILE A 37 1.72 -1.48 3.27
N ILE A 38 1.03 -1.76 4.36
CA ILE A 38 1.63 -2.39 5.53
C ILE A 38 2.19 -3.77 5.16
N PHE A 39 1.41 -4.57 4.45
CA PHE A 39 1.82 -5.91 4.10
C PHE A 39 3.02 -5.92 3.15
N ILE A 40 2.98 -5.11 2.10
CA ILE A 40 4.08 -5.04 1.14
C ILE A 40 5.36 -4.54 1.83
N LYS A 41 5.24 -3.50 2.65
CA LYS A 41 6.41 -2.95 3.34
C LYS A 41 7.01 -3.94 4.32
N SER A 42 6.17 -4.67 5.04
CA SER A 42 6.63 -5.62 6.06
C SER A 42 7.31 -6.85 5.47
N ASN A 43 6.92 -7.24 4.27
CA ASN A 43 7.39 -8.47 3.65
C ASN A 43 8.40 -8.26 2.53
N ASN A 44 8.73 -7.03 2.23
CA ASN A 44 9.73 -6.61 1.27
C ASN A 44 9.37 -6.89 -0.19
N LYS A 45 9.10 -8.15 -0.55
CA LYS A 45 8.63 -8.54 -1.89
C LYS A 45 7.39 -9.39 -1.71
N VAL A 46 6.33 -9.03 -2.40
CA VAL A 46 5.04 -9.68 -2.23
C VAL A 46 4.43 -9.99 -3.60
N SER A 47 4.08 -11.26 -3.83
CA SER A 47 3.38 -11.64 -5.04
C SER A 47 1.93 -11.15 -4.96
N ILE A 48 1.26 -11.08 -6.10
CA ILE A 48 -0.13 -10.66 -6.15
C ILE A 48 -1.03 -11.62 -5.37
N LYS A 49 -0.72 -12.92 -5.41
CA LYS A 49 -1.49 -13.92 -4.67
C LYS A 49 -1.30 -13.79 -3.16
N GLU A 50 -0.08 -13.55 -2.72
CA GLU A 50 0.19 -13.31 -1.31
C GLU A 50 -0.54 -12.08 -0.81
N LEU A 51 -0.52 -11.02 -1.60
CA LEU A 51 -1.20 -9.78 -1.26
C LEU A 51 -2.71 -10.01 -1.18
N GLN A 52 -3.28 -10.73 -2.13
CA GLN A 52 -4.68 -11.06 -2.13
C GLN A 52 -5.08 -11.85 -0.89
N SER A 53 -4.33 -12.89 -0.58
CA SER A 53 -4.61 -13.74 0.58
C SER A 53 -4.51 -12.98 1.88
N SER A 54 -3.50 -12.13 2.03
CA SER A 54 -3.27 -11.40 3.26
C SER A 54 -4.29 -10.29 3.50
N VAL A 55 -4.66 -9.56 2.46
CA VAL A 55 -5.53 -8.39 2.58
C VAL A 55 -7.00 -8.77 2.46
N TRP A 56 -7.34 -9.71 1.59
CA TRP A 56 -8.72 -10.12 1.35
C TRP A 56 -9.09 -11.48 1.92
N GLY A 57 -8.09 -12.28 2.29
CA GLY A 57 -8.32 -13.59 2.91
C GLY A 57 -8.24 -14.75 1.95
N TYR A 58 -7.90 -15.92 2.49
CA TYR A 58 -7.68 -17.13 1.69
C TYR A 58 -8.97 -17.65 1.05
N SER A 59 -10.09 -17.42 1.68
CA SER A 59 -11.40 -17.89 1.16
C SER A 59 -12.02 -16.93 0.17
N SER A 60 -11.33 -15.87 -0.17
CA SER A 60 -11.85 -14.88 -1.10
C SER A 60 -11.91 -15.44 -2.52
N ASN A 61 -13.04 -15.21 -3.20
CA ASN A 61 -13.20 -15.56 -4.60
C ASN A 61 -12.77 -14.41 -5.52
N LEU A 62 -12.08 -13.45 -4.94
CA LEU A 62 -11.62 -12.26 -5.65
C LEU A 62 -10.60 -12.63 -6.72
N GLU A 63 -10.75 -12.06 -7.89
CA GLU A 63 -9.79 -12.25 -8.97
C GLU A 63 -8.56 -11.38 -8.74
N THR A 64 -7.41 -11.84 -9.21
CA THR A 64 -6.16 -11.06 -9.11
C THR A 64 -6.28 -9.71 -9.81
N HIS A 65 -7.12 -9.62 -10.81
CA HIS A 65 -7.41 -8.36 -11.50
C HIS A 65 -7.91 -7.28 -10.54
N THR A 66 -8.72 -7.66 -9.55
CA THR A 66 -9.21 -6.70 -8.55
C THR A 66 -8.05 -6.16 -7.71
N VAL A 67 -7.10 -7.01 -7.36
CA VAL A 67 -5.91 -6.58 -6.61
C VAL A 67 -5.11 -5.59 -7.45
N GLU A 68 -4.92 -5.90 -8.72
CA GLU A 68 -4.20 -5.01 -9.64
C GLU A 68 -4.87 -3.65 -9.76
N THR A 69 -6.21 -3.63 -9.78
CA THR A 69 -6.97 -2.38 -9.83
C THR A 69 -6.73 -1.54 -8.58
N HIS A 70 -6.71 -2.17 -7.40
CA HIS A 70 -6.42 -1.45 -6.16
C HIS A 70 -5.01 -0.88 -6.15
N ILE A 71 -4.05 -1.63 -6.65
CA ILE A 71 -2.67 -1.15 -6.74
C ILE A 71 -2.57 0.02 -7.72
N TYR A 72 -3.24 -0.07 -8.86
CA TYR A 72 -3.26 1.01 -9.85
C TYR A 72 -3.83 2.30 -9.24
N ARG A 73 -4.94 2.19 -8.53
CA ARG A 73 -5.56 3.36 -7.89
C ARG A 73 -4.65 3.99 -6.85
N LEU A 74 -3.98 3.16 -6.06
CA LEU A 74 -3.05 3.65 -5.05
C LEU A 74 -1.88 4.39 -5.70
N ARG A 75 -1.31 3.82 -6.75
CA ARG A 75 -0.24 4.48 -7.50
C ARG A 75 -0.69 5.83 -8.05
N LYS A 76 -1.90 5.87 -8.59
CA LYS A 76 -2.45 7.10 -9.15
C LYS A 76 -2.60 8.17 -8.08
N LYS A 77 -3.10 7.80 -6.90
CA LYS A 77 -3.23 8.73 -5.78
C LYS A 77 -1.87 9.28 -5.35
N MET A 78 -0.88 8.41 -5.24
CA MET A 78 0.48 8.83 -4.85
C MET A 78 1.08 9.78 -5.88
N SER A 79 0.86 9.50 -7.15
CA SER A 79 1.33 10.36 -8.22
C SER A 79 0.67 11.75 -8.19
N GLU A 80 -0.64 11.78 -7.96
CA GLU A 80 -1.38 13.04 -7.95
C GLU A 80 -1.06 13.92 -6.75
N VAL A 81 -0.90 13.32 -5.58
CA VAL A 81 -0.70 14.08 -4.34
C VAL A 81 0.77 14.39 -4.09
N PHE A 82 1.64 13.41 -4.30
CA PHE A 82 3.06 13.53 -3.96
C PHE A 82 3.98 13.54 -5.17
N GLU A 83 3.42 13.45 -6.36
CA GLU A 83 4.20 13.37 -7.61
C GLU A 83 5.17 12.19 -7.60
N ASP A 84 4.78 11.11 -6.92
CA ASP A 84 5.62 9.93 -6.76
C ASP A 84 5.07 8.76 -7.58
N ASP A 85 5.73 8.48 -8.69
CA ASP A 85 5.34 7.40 -9.59
C ASP A 85 6.00 6.07 -9.25
N ASN A 86 6.89 6.08 -8.26
CA ASN A 86 7.70 4.91 -7.91
C ASN A 86 7.44 4.37 -6.51
N PHE A 87 6.34 4.77 -5.89
CA PHE A 87 6.02 4.34 -4.54
C PHE A 87 5.87 2.82 -4.45
N ILE A 88 5.11 2.24 -5.36
CA ILE A 88 5.00 0.79 -5.47
C ILE A 88 5.76 0.35 -6.71
N GLN A 89 6.75 -0.48 -6.52
CA GLN A 89 7.59 -0.96 -7.62
C GLN A 89 7.22 -2.37 -8.01
N ASN A 90 7.19 -2.63 -9.31
CA ASN A 90 7.03 -3.98 -9.83
C ASN A 90 8.40 -4.64 -9.89
N THR A 91 8.47 -5.87 -9.40
CA THR A 91 9.66 -6.69 -9.51
C THR A 91 9.27 -7.97 -10.23
N GLU A 92 10.25 -8.76 -10.64
CA GLU A 92 9.99 -10.05 -11.28
C GLU A 92 9.15 -10.98 -10.40
N LYS A 93 9.22 -10.80 -9.09
CA LYS A 93 8.54 -11.68 -8.13
C LYS A 93 7.33 -11.05 -7.48
N GLY A 94 6.97 -9.83 -7.85
CA GLY A 94 5.81 -9.18 -7.28
C GLY A 94 5.99 -7.69 -7.05
N TYR A 95 5.45 -7.20 -5.95
CA TYR A 95 5.45 -5.79 -5.61
C TYR A 95 6.35 -5.49 -4.42
N LYS A 96 6.84 -4.27 -4.39
CA LYS A 96 7.70 -3.82 -3.31
C LYS A 96 7.48 -2.32 -3.08
N ILE A 97 7.60 -1.90 -1.83
CA ILE A 97 7.54 -0.49 -1.45
C ILE A 97 8.89 -0.11 -0.86
N ILE A 98 9.41 1.05 -1.26
CA ILE A 98 10.71 1.55 -0.82
C ILE A 98 10.72 1.89 0.67
#